data_2d66212b9a5a608811fa2d00892569a2
#
_entry.id   2d66212b9a5a608811fa2d00892569a2
#
_cell.length_a   1.000
_cell.length_b   1.000
_cell.length_c   1.000
_cell.angle_alpha   90.00
_cell.angle_beta   90.00
_cell.angle_gamma   90.00
#
_symmetry.space_group_name_H-M   'P 1'
#
loop_
_entity.id
_entity.type
_entity.pdbx_description
1 polymer ?
#
loop_
_entity_poly.entity_id
_entity_poly.type
_entity_poly.pdbx_seq_one_letter_code
_entity_poly.pdbx_strand_id
1 'polypeptide(L)'
;DLEMIQELGYCTGIENYSRYLSGRVAGAPPPTLYDYLPNEALVIADESHVSIPQLGAMYKGDRSRKETLVEYGFRLPSALDNRPLRFEEWEGLTPQIIYVSATPGPYEAEHEGNRVEQVVRPTGLIDPKLEVRPAVTQVDDLLSEVRQVTAKEERVLVTVLTKRMAEDLTDYLAEHDVRVRYLHSDIDTVERSEILRDLRLGNFDVLVGI
;
A
#
# COMPACT_ATOMS: atom_id res chain seq x y z
N ASP A 1 -15.67 -0.31 28.62
CA ASP A 1 -16.56 -0.16 27.45
C ASP A 1 -18.01 0.16 27.88
N LEU A 2 -18.59 -0.57 28.85
CA LEU A 2 -20.00 -0.38 29.26
C LEU A 2 -20.29 1.06 29.74
N GLU A 3 -19.44 1.62 30.58
CA GLU A 3 -19.55 3.00 31.06
C GLU A 3 -19.52 4.00 29.91
N MET A 4 -18.56 3.84 29.00
CA MET A 4 -18.44 4.72 27.81
C MET A 4 -19.67 4.61 26.89
N ILE A 5 -20.19 3.39 26.69
CA ILE A 5 -21.37 3.19 25.86
C ILE A 5 -22.60 3.83 26.53
N GLN A 6 -22.73 3.75 27.86
CA GLN A 6 -23.84 4.35 28.59
C GLN A 6 -23.80 5.89 28.60
N GLU A 7 -22.61 6.46 28.75
CA GLU A 7 -22.46 7.93 28.84
C GLU A 7 -22.32 8.62 27.48
N LEU A 8 -21.58 8.01 26.54
CA LEU A 8 -21.21 8.62 25.27
C LEU A 8 -21.90 7.97 24.07
N GLY A 9 -22.56 6.82 24.25
CA GLY A 9 -23.12 6.04 23.15
C GLY A 9 -22.06 5.35 22.28
N TYR A 10 -20.79 5.39 22.68
CA TYR A 10 -19.65 4.89 21.90
C TYR A 10 -18.53 4.39 22.82
N CYS A 11 -17.74 3.42 22.32
CA CYS A 11 -16.46 3.04 22.92
C CYS A 11 -15.45 2.65 21.84
N THR A 12 -14.17 2.70 22.18
CA THR A 12 -13.11 2.23 21.28
C THR A 12 -13.26 0.74 21.01
N GLY A 13 -13.31 0.35 19.73
CA GLY A 13 -13.52 -1.04 19.33
C GLY A 13 -14.98 -1.48 19.28
N ILE A 14 -15.93 -0.54 19.24
CA ILE A 14 -17.38 -0.82 19.17
C ILE A 14 -17.74 -1.70 17.95
N GLU A 15 -16.95 -1.67 16.89
CA GLU A 15 -17.09 -2.52 15.71
C GLU A 15 -17.04 -4.02 16.06
N ASN A 16 -16.42 -4.42 17.16
CA ASN A 16 -16.41 -5.80 17.65
C ASN A 16 -17.77 -6.28 18.14
N TYR A 17 -18.67 -5.33 18.40
CA TYR A 17 -20.07 -5.58 18.80
C TYR A 17 -21.06 -5.33 17.65
N SER A 18 -20.58 -5.04 16.45
CA SER A 18 -21.40 -4.63 15.29
C SER A 18 -22.50 -5.64 14.94
N ARG A 19 -22.25 -6.93 15.15
CA ARG A 19 -23.24 -7.99 14.93
C ARG A 19 -24.54 -7.74 15.73
N TYR A 20 -24.43 -7.39 16.98
CA TYR A 20 -25.59 -7.14 17.86
C TYR A 20 -26.33 -5.85 17.46
N LEU A 21 -25.59 -4.83 17.07
CA LEU A 21 -26.15 -3.55 16.62
C LEU A 21 -26.91 -3.68 15.31
N SER A 22 -26.45 -4.54 14.40
CA SER A 22 -27.05 -4.76 13.07
C SER A 22 -28.02 -5.93 13.01
N GLY A 23 -28.19 -6.70 14.08
CA GLY A 23 -29.07 -7.87 14.12
C GLY A 23 -28.64 -9.04 13.23
N ARG A 24 -27.35 -9.09 12.82
CA ARG A 24 -26.83 -10.15 11.95
C ARG A 24 -26.69 -11.47 12.71
N VAL A 25 -26.80 -12.58 11.97
CA VAL A 25 -26.54 -13.91 12.51
C VAL A 25 -25.04 -14.11 12.77
N ALA A 26 -24.69 -15.01 13.68
CA ALA A 26 -23.31 -15.35 13.99
C ALA A 26 -22.60 -15.86 12.72
N GLY A 27 -21.36 -15.38 12.50
CA GLY A 27 -20.56 -15.73 11.34
C GLY A 27 -20.80 -14.88 10.08
N ALA A 28 -21.88 -14.12 10.00
CA ALA A 28 -22.13 -13.21 8.88
C ALA A 28 -21.15 -12.03 8.90
N PRO A 29 -20.59 -11.62 7.75
CA PRO A 29 -19.71 -10.45 7.66
C PRO A 29 -20.50 -9.16 7.90
N PRO A 30 -19.86 -8.05 8.33
CA PRO A 30 -20.48 -6.73 8.32
C PRO A 30 -20.74 -6.30 6.86
N PRO A 31 -21.68 -5.34 6.64
CA PRO A 31 -21.83 -4.71 5.35
C PRO A 31 -20.51 -4.11 4.86
N THR A 32 -20.24 -4.29 3.59
CA THR A 32 -19.04 -3.79 2.91
C THR A 32 -19.45 -2.81 1.83
N LEU A 33 -18.46 -2.16 1.19
CA LEU A 33 -18.73 -1.28 0.06
C LEU A 33 -19.52 -1.98 -1.06
N TYR A 34 -19.29 -3.27 -1.26
CA TYR A 34 -19.95 -4.06 -2.31
C TYR A 34 -21.47 -4.20 -2.08
N ASP A 35 -21.94 -4.19 -0.83
CA ASP A 35 -23.36 -4.25 -0.50
C ASP A 35 -24.12 -2.98 -0.93
N TYR A 36 -23.42 -1.88 -1.17
CA TYR A 36 -23.98 -0.60 -1.62
C TYR A 36 -23.89 -0.40 -3.13
N LEU A 37 -23.23 -1.30 -3.85
CA LEU A 37 -23.13 -1.21 -5.30
C LEU A 37 -24.39 -1.81 -5.97
N PRO A 38 -24.84 -1.24 -7.08
CA PRO A 38 -25.90 -1.85 -7.87
C PRO A 38 -25.45 -3.20 -8.47
N ASN A 39 -26.39 -4.11 -8.70
CA ASN A 39 -26.09 -5.44 -9.23
C ASN A 39 -25.36 -5.44 -10.58
N GLU A 40 -25.47 -4.34 -11.34
CA GLU A 40 -24.83 -4.18 -12.65
C GLU A 40 -23.51 -3.39 -12.55
N ALA A 41 -23.01 -3.17 -11.33
CA ALA A 41 -21.78 -2.44 -11.14
C ALA A 41 -20.59 -3.17 -11.79
N LEU A 42 -19.76 -2.38 -12.50
CA LEU A 42 -18.48 -2.84 -13.01
C LEU A 42 -17.39 -2.52 -11.99
N VAL A 43 -16.70 -3.54 -11.53
CA VAL A 43 -15.53 -3.40 -10.64
C VAL A 43 -14.27 -3.36 -11.50
N ILE A 44 -13.38 -2.45 -11.21
CA ILE A 44 -12.07 -2.35 -11.85
C ILE A 44 -11.01 -2.57 -10.77
N ALA A 45 -10.29 -3.69 -10.85
CA ALA A 45 -9.20 -4.02 -9.94
C ALA A 45 -7.87 -3.54 -10.53
N ASP A 46 -7.40 -2.41 -10.02
CA ASP A 46 -6.09 -1.88 -10.40
C ASP A 46 -4.97 -2.63 -9.68
N GLU A 47 -3.83 -2.79 -10.38
CA GLU A 47 -2.70 -3.62 -9.93
C GLU A 47 -3.17 -4.99 -9.41
N SER A 48 -4.02 -5.65 -10.20
CA SER A 48 -4.74 -6.86 -9.79
C SER A 48 -3.82 -7.99 -9.34
N HIS A 49 -2.63 -8.12 -9.92
CA HIS A 49 -1.62 -9.09 -9.52
C HIS A 49 -1.15 -8.95 -8.06
N VAL A 50 -1.38 -7.78 -7.44
CA VAL A 50 -1.14 -7.51 -6.01
C VAL A 50 -2.46 -7.47 -5.23
N SER A 51 -3.47 -6.77 -5.75
CA SER A 51 -4.73 -6.53 -5.07
C SER A 51 -5.51 -7.83 -4.81
N ILE A 52 -5.57 -8.74 -5.77
CA ILE A 52 -6.31 -9.99 -5.63
C ILE A 52 -5.71 -10.93 -4.57
N PRO A 53 -4.40 -11.21 -4.57
CA PRO A 53 -3.78 -11.97 -3.47
C PRO A 53 -3.96 -11.32 -2.08
N GLN A 54 -3.95 -9.99 -1.99
CA GLN A 54 -4.21 -9.29 -0.73
C GLN A 54 -5.64 -9.52 -0.25
N LEU A 55 -6.64 -9.42 -1.12
CA LEU A 55 -8.03 -9.74 -0.79
C LEU A 55 -8.16 -11.18 -0.26
N GLY A 56 -7.52 -12.14 -0.91
CA GLY A 56 -7.50 -13.53 -0.47
C GLY A 56 -6.85 -13.75 0.90
N ALA A 57 -5.87 -12.94 1.27
CA ALA A 57 -5.17 -13.05 2.54
C ALA A 57 -5.89 -12.36 3.71
N MET A 58 -6.73 -11.37 3.45
CA MET A 58 -7.34 -10.50 4.49
C MET A 58 -8.11 -11.28 5.54
N TYR A 59 -9.00 -12.19 5.14
CA TYR A 59 -9.82 -12.98 6.06
C TYR A 59 -8.97 -13.84 6.99
N LYS A 60 -7.99 -14.57 6.44
CA LYS A 60 -7.13 -15.47 7.22
C LYS A 60 -6.27 -14.72 8.23
N GLY A 61 -5.72 -13.58 7.84
CA GLY A 61 -4.91 -12.72 8.70
C GLY A 61 -5.72 -12.12 9.85
N ASP A 62 -6.91 -11.59 9.56
CA ASP A 62 -7.80 -11.04 10.59
C ASP A 62 -8.28 -12.15 11.55
N ARG A 63 -8.67 -13.29 11.02
CA ARG A 63 -9.17 -14.43 11.79
C ARG A 63 -8.13 -14.95 12.78
N SER A 64 -6.92 -15.21 12.32
CA SER A 64 -5.83 -15.72 13.17
C SER A 64 -5.53 -14.80 14.34
N ARG A 65 -5.46 -13.48 14.10
CA ARG A 65 -5.24 -12.50 15.15
C ARG A 65 -6.39 -12.48 16.17
N LYS A 66 -7.63 -12.48 15.71
CA LYS A 66 -8.81 -12.38 16.57
C LYS A 66 -9.06 -13.65 17.38
N GLU A 67 -8.80 -14.82 16.82
CA GLU A 67 -8.89 -16.08 17.56
C GLU A 67 -8.01 -16.06 18.81
N THR A 68 -6.76 -15.63 18.68
CA THR A 68 -5.85 -15.46 19.81
C THR A 68 -6.41 -14.47 20.84
N LEU A 69 -6.92 -13.31 20.39
CA LEU A 69 -7.48 -12.31 21.30
C LEU A 69 -8.74 -12.80 22.05
N VAL A 70 -9.57 -13.60 21.40
CA VAL A 70 -10.76 -14.20 22.00
C VAL A 70 -10.37 -15.33 22.97
N GLU A 71 -9.45 -16.19 22.58
CA GLU A 71 -8.96 -17.30 23.41
C GLU A 71 -8.40 -16.83 24.74
N TYR A 72 -7.62 -15.74 24.73
CA TYR A 72 -7.02 -15.16 25.94
C TYR A 72 -7.92 -14.10 26.62
N GLY A 73 -9.17 -13.95 26.20
CA GLY A 73 -10.16 -13.09 26.86
C GLY A 73 -9.99 -11.58 26.64
N PHE A 74 -9.15 -11.16 25.69
CA PHE A 74 -8.98 -9.75 25.32
C PHE A 74 -10.12 -9.23 24.45
N ARG A 75 -10.88 -10.11 23.79
CA ARG A 75 -12.05 -9.79 22.98
C ARG A 75 -13.19 -10.78 23.24
N LEU A 76 -14.43 -10.33 23.05
CA LEU A 76 -15.60 -11.21 23.06
C LEU A 76 -15.64 -12.09 21.80
N PRO A 77 -16.28 -13.27 21.84
CA PRO A 77 -16.44 -14.14 20.66
C PRO A 77 -17.06 -13.45 19.44
N SER A 78 -17.93 -12.47 19.65
CA SER A 78 -18.54 -11.67 18.58
C SER A 78 -17.56 -10.82 17.79
N ALA A 79 -16.34 -10.59 18.28
CA ALA A 79 -15.28 -9.93 17.52
C ALA A 79 -14.91 -10.71 16.25
N LEU A 80 -15.10 -12.03 16.25
CA LEU A 80 -14.89 -12.89 15.08
C LEU A 80 -15.89 -12.64 13.94
N ASP A 81 -17.01 -12.00 14.23
CA ASP A 81 -18.06 -11.69 13.25
C ASP A 81 -17.84 -10.29 12.62
N ASN A 82 -17.01 -9.45 13.21
CA ASN A 82 -16.50 -8.23 12.56
C ASN A 82 -15.27 -8.58 11.72
N ARG A 83 -15.48 -9.09 10.55
CA ARG A 83 -14.46 -9.71 9.71
C ARG A 83 -14.50 -9.22 8.27
N PRO A 84 -13.38 -9.26 7.54
CA PRO A 84 -13.40 -9.11 6.09
C PRO A 84 -14.27 -10.20 5.43
N LEU A 85 -14.69 -9.94 4.20
CA LEU A 85 -15.26 -10.98 3.36
C LEU A 85 -14.25 -12.13 3.18
N ARG A 86 -14.75 -13.33 3.07
CA ARG A 86 -13.97 -14.43 2.49
C ARG A 86 -13.81 -14.19 1.00
N PHE A 87 -12.80 -14.79 0.41
CA PHE A 87 -12.52 -14.55 -1.00
C PHE A 87 -13.69 -14.96 -1.90
N GLU A 88 -14.31 -16.10 -1.63
CA GLU A 88 -15.46 -16.61 -2.36
C GLU A 88 -16.72 -15.72 -2.17
N GLU A 89 -16.86 -15.09 -1.02
CA GLU A 89 -17.94 -14.12 -0.77
C GLU A 89 -17.73 -12.86 -1.63
N TRP A 90 -16.49 -12.38 -1.73
CA TRP A 90 -16.13 -11.26 -2.57
C TRP A 90 -16.36 -11.57 -4.06
N GLU A 91 -15.94 -12.72 -4.54
CA GLU A 91 -16.17 -13.16 -5.92
C GLU A 91 -17.67 -13.16 -6.26
N GLY A 92 -18.51 -13.63 -5.34
CA GLY A 92 -19.96 -13.63 -5.51
C GLY A 92 -20.60 -12.24 -5.58
N LEU A 93 -19.95 -11.22 -5.02
CA LEU A 93 -20.42 -9.83 -5.02
C LEU A 93 -19.88 -9.01 -6.20
N THR A 94 -18.97 -9.56 -6.99
CA THR A 94 -18.31 -8.87 -8.12
C THR A 94 -18.54 -9.62 -9.45
N PRO A 95 -19.78 -9.67 -9.96
CA PRO A 95 -20.12 -10.45 -11.16
C PRO A 95 -19.48 -9.93 -12.44
N GLN A 96 -19.08 -8.66 -12.47
CA GLN A 96 -18.40 -8.04 -13.61
C GLN A 96 -17.15 -7.33 -13.13
N ILE A 97 -15.99 -7.80 -13.58
CA ILE A 97 -14.69 -7.27 -13.16
C ILE A 97 -13.74 -7.10 -14.34
N ILE A 98 -12.99 -6.01 -14.32
CA ILE A 98 -11.85 -5.77 -15.20
C ILE A 98 -10.58 -5.79 -14.32
N TYR A 99 -9.67 -6.66 -14.64
CA TYR A 99 -8.34 -6.72 -14.02
C TYR A 99 -7.38 -5.83 -14.81
N VAL A 100 -6.76 -4.88 -14.14
CA VAL A 100 -5.74 -4.00 -14.75
C VAL A 100 -4.39 -4.32 -14.12
N SER A 101 -3.43 -4.69 -14.94
CA SER A 101 -2.09 -5.03 -14.48
C SER A 101 -1.07 -4.96 -15.62
N ALA A 102 0.14 -4.48 -15.32
CA ALA A 102 1.28 -4.61 -16.24
C ALA A 102 1.86 -6.04 -16.24
N THR A 103 1.64 -6.79 -15.17
CA THR A 103 2.17 -8.15 -14.94
C THR A 103 1.08 -9.05 -14.36
N PRO A 104 0.05 -9.42 -15.14
CA PRO A 104 -1.05 -10.26 -14.65
C PRO A 104 -0.54 -11.53 -13.98
N GLY A 105 -1.19 -11.92 -12.87
CA GLY A 105 -0.84 -13.10 -12.09
C GLY A 105 -1.61 -14.36 -12.53
N PRO A 106 -1.41 -15.48 -11.82
CA PRO A 106 -2.10 -16.73 -12.13
C PRO A 106 -3.62 -16.65 -12.01
N TYR A 107 -4.14 -15.87 -11.05
CA TYR A 107 -5.57 -15.72 -10.84
C TYR A 107 -6.25 -15.12 -12.07
N GLU A 108 -5.67 -14.02 -12.61
CA GLU A 108 -6.20 -13.39 -13.81
C GLU A 108 -6.17 -14.35 -15.00
N ALA A 109 -5.07 -15.08 -15.17
CA ALA A 109 -4.92 -16.03 -16.26
C ALA A 109 -5.95 -17.17 -16.22
N GLU A 110 -6.41 -17.57 -15.02
CA GLU A 110 -7.43 -18.59 -14.83
C GLU A 110 -8.87 -18.08 -15.01
N HIS A 111 -9.10 -16.77 -14.75
CA HIS A 111 -10.44 -16.19 -14.70
C HIS A 111 -10.73 -15.19 -15.83
N GLU A 112 -9.76 -14.88 -16.67
CA GLU A 112 -9.96 -13.97 -17.80
C GLU A 112 -10.86 -14.56 -18.87
N GLY A 113 -11.91 -13.85 -19.23
CA GLY A 113 -12.72 -14.18 -20.41
C GLY A 113 -12.16 -13.59 -21.70
N ASN A 114 -11.47 -12.48 -21.61
CA ASN A 114 -10.84 -11.78 -22.72
C ASN A 114 -9.64 -10.96 -22.21
N ARG A 115 -8.53 -11.02 -22.94
CA ARG A 115 -7.33 -10.23 -22.63
C ARG A 115 -7.11 -9.18 -23.70
N VAL A 116 -6.86 -7.95 -23.26
CA VAL A 116 -6.54 -6.81 -24.12
C VAL A 116 -5.22 -6.19 -23.63
N GLU A 117 -4.30 -5.95 -24.55
CA GLU A 117 -3.03 -5.28 -24.24
C GLU A 117 -3.06 -3.85 -24.76
N GLN A 118 -2.70 -2.90 -23.91
CA GLN A 118 -2.52 -1.51 -24.27
C GLN A 118 -1.03 -1.17 -24.29
N VAL A 119 -0.42 -1.19 -25.45
CA VAL A 119 1.02 -0.94 -25.66
C VAL A 119 1.24 0.46 -26.27
N VAL A 120 0.41 1.41 -25.88
CA VAL A 120 0.48 2.79 -26.38
C VAL A 120 1.08 3.71 -25.35
N ARG A 121 2.11 4.46 -25.74
CA ARG A 121 2.71 5.50 -24.92
C ARG A 121 2.39 6.88 -25.52
N PRO A 122 1.23 7.49 -25.18
CA PRO A 122 0.72 8.69 -25.86
C PRO A 122 1.58 9.93 -25.62
N THR A 123 2.40 9.95 -24.57
CA THR A 123 3.28 11.09 -24.25
C THR A 123 4.45 11.26 -25.23
N GLY A 124 4.79 10.25 -26.02
CA GLY A 124 5.97 10.25 -26.89
C GLY A 124 7.32 10.23 -26.14
N LEU A 125 7.30 10.17 -24.80
CA LEU A 125 8.50 10.07 -23.99
C LEU A 125 8.99 8.63 -23.98
N ILE A 126 10.28 8.46 -24.31
CA ILE A 126 10.93 7.14 -24.23
C ILE A 126 11.32 6.83 -22.80
N ASP A 127 11.48 5.55 -22.48
CA ASP A 127 12.04 5.11 -21.19
C ASP A 127 13.45 5.65 -21.00
N PRO A 128 13.83 5.95 -19.74
CA PRO A 128 15.19 6.37 -19.43
C PRO A 128 16.17 5.25 -19.77
N LYS A 129 17.39 5.65 -20.12
CA LYS A 129 18.49 4.69 -20.32
C LYS A 129 18.78 3.99 -19.00
N LEU A 130 18.76 2.65 -19.01
CA LEU A 130 19.11 1.83 -17.87
C LEU A 130 20.57 1.39 -17.95
N GLU A 131 21.28 1.47 -16.83
CA GLU A 131 22.64 0.98 -16.67
C GLU A 131 22.71 0.11 -15.41
N VAL A 132 23.11 -1.16 -15.58
CA VAL A 132 23.26 -2.11 -14.49
C VAL A 132 24.73 -2.17 -14.11
N ARG A 133 25.04 -1.93 -12.83
CA ARG A 133 26.40 -1.90 -12.30
C ARG A 133 26.58 -2.92 -11.16
N PRO A 134 27.80 -3.37 -10.88
CA PRO A 134 28.10 -4.26 -9.75
C PRO A 134 27.76 -3.60 -8.41
N ALA A 135 27.17 -4.38 -7.48
CA ALA A 135 26.75 -3.88 -6.18
C ALA A 135 27.88 -3.78 -5.12
N VAL A 136 29.08 -4.27 -5.42
CA VAL A 136 30.19 -4.38 -4.43
C VAL A 136 30.64 -3.01 -3.93
N THR A 137 30.65 -2.01 -4.81
CA THR A 137 31.07 -0.62 -4.51
C THR A 137 29.93 0.37 -4.76
N GLN A 138 28.69 -0.08 -4.64
CA GLN A 138 27.52 0.70 -5.07
C GLN A 138 27.40 2.06 -4.37
N VAL A 139 27.82 2.20 -3.11
CA VAL A 139 27.70 3.45 -2.36
C VAL A 139 28.71 4.49 -2.86
N ASP A 140 29.96 4.08 -3.08
CA ASP A 140 31.00 4.97 -3.63
C ASP A 140 30.71 5.35 -5.08
N ASP A 141 30.18 4.41 -5.86
CA ASP A 141 29.74 4.65 -7.24
C ASP A 141 28.56 5.63 -7.27
N LEU A 142 27.57 5.45 -6.40
CA LEU A 142 26.46 6.38 -6.24
C LEU A 142 26.97 7.78 -5.88
N LEU A 143 27.86 7.92 -4.92
CA LEU A 143 28.40 9.21 -4.51
C LEU A 143 29.12 9.92 -5.69
N SER A 144 29.87 9.15 -6.50
CA SER A 144 30.49 9.66 -7.71
C SER A 144 29.49 10.20 -8.72
N GLU A 145 28.42 9.42 -9.00
CA GLU A 145 27.33 9.82 -9.91
C GLU A 145 26.57 11.04 -9.39
N VAL A 146 26.25 11.06 -8.09
CA VAL A 146 25.60 12.21 -7.44
C VAL A 146 26.40 13.49 -7.68
N ARG A 147 27.73 13.46 -7.48
CA ARG A 147 28.59 14.62 -7.70
C ARG A 147 28.60 15.09 -9.16
N GLN A 148 28.56 14.15 -10.11
CA GLN A 148 28.54 14.50 -11.54
C GLN A 148 27.19 15.13 -11.95
N VAL A 149 26.08 14.63 -11.40
CA VAL A 149 24.73 15.12 -11.71
C VAL A 149 24.50 16.48 -11.05
N THR A 150 24.85 16.62 -9.77
CA THR A 150 24.66 17.88 -9.03
C THR A 150 25.52 19.02 -9.55
N ALA A 151 26.70 18.70 -10.10
CA ALA A 151 27.56 19.71 -10.80
C ALA A 151 26.90 20.32 -12.04
N LYS A 152 25.86 19.67 -12.59
CA LYS A 152 25.03 20.17 -13.70
C LYS A 152 23.74 20.85 -13.23
N GLU A 153 23.61 21.08 -11.92
CA GLU A 153 22.39 21.60 -11.29
C GLU A 153 21.15 20.70 -11.47
N GLU A 154 21.36 19.42 -11.74
CA GLU A 154 20.33 18.39 -11.83
C GLU A 154 20.09 17.74 -10.47
N ARG A 155 19.01 16.93 -10.35
CA ARG A 155 18.58 16.27 -9.11
C ARG A 155 18.67 14.77 -9.23
N VAL A 156 18.91 14.10 -8.09
CA VAL A 156 19.04 12.64 -8.02
C VAL A 156 17.94 12.07 -7.13
N LEU A 157 17.25 11.05 -7.61
CA LEU A 157 16.35 10.24 -6.80
C LEU A 157 17.02 8.88 -6.55
N VAL A 158 17.09 8.48 -5.30
CA VAL A 158 17.68 7.21 -4.88
C VAL A 158 16.61 6.37 -4.21
N THR A 159 16.43 5.12 -4.67
CA THR A 159 15.50 4.18 -4.04
C THR A 159 16.27 3.09 -3.32
N VAL A 160 15.88 2.80 -2.09
CA VAL A 160 16.46 1.76 -1.23
C VAL A 160 15.37 0.80 -0.73
N LEU A 161 15.77 -0.34 -0.17
CA LEU A 161 14.83 -1.40 0.19
C LEU A 161 14.21 -1.27 1.59
N THR A 162 14.81 -0.47 2.49
CA THR A 162 14.35 -0.34 3.87
C THR A 162 14.49 1.07 4.40
N LYS A 163 13.67 1.45 5.39
CA LYS A 163 13.74 2.74 6.09
C LYS A 163 15.14 3.00 6.65
N ARG A 164 15.70 1.99 7.34
CA ARG A 164 17.04 2.10 7.92
C ARG A 164 18.10 2.37 6.86
N MET A 165 18.04 1.69 5.71
CA MET A 165 18.97 2.00 4.61
C MET A 165 18.80 3.44 4.09
N ALA A 166 17.57 3.97 4.07
CA ALA A 166 17.34 5.34 3.65
C ALA A 166 18.01 6.33 4.61
N GLU A 167 17.86 6.10 5.92
CA GLU A 167 18.46 6.91 6.97
C GLU A 167 19.99 6.81 6.94
N ASP A 168 20.55 5.60 7.01
CA ASP A 168 22.00 5.35 6.98
C ASP A 168 22.67 5.95 5.72
N LEU A 169 22.04 5.81 4.54
CA LEU A 169 22.56 6.37 3.29
C LEU A 169 22.44 7.88 3.26
N THR A 170 21.40 8.47 3.82
CA THR A 170 21.23 9.92 3.92
C THR A 170 22.33 10.52 4.79
N ASP A 171 22.58 9.93 5.96
CA ASP A 171 23.65 10.37 6.85
C ASP A 171 25.02 10.27 6.17
N TYR A 172 25.29 9.15 5.51
CA TYR A 172 26.54 8.98 4.76
C TYR A 172 26.73 10.05 3.67
N LEU A 173 25.70 10.33 2.88
CA LEU A 173 25.77 11.35 1.83
C LEU A 173 25.94 12.76 2.42
N ALA A 174 25.27 13.06 3.54
CA ALA A 174 25.40 14.33 4.24
C ALA A 174 26.84 14.53 4.79
N GLU A 175 27.45 13.49 5.36
CA GLU A 175 28.86 13.50 5.80
C GLU A 175 29.84 13.76 4.65
N HIS A 176 29.43 13.51 3.41
CA HIS A 176 30.23 13.75 2.20
C HIS A 176 29.83 15.04 1.45
N ASP A 177 29.28 16.02 2.17
CA ASP A 177 28.88 17.34 1.66
C ASP A 177 27.79 17.32 0.57
N VAL A 178 26.96 16.28 0.52
CA VAL A 178 25.80 16.22 -0.37
C VAL A 178 24.58 16.81 0.33
N ARG A 179 23.87 17.73 -0.33
CA ARG A 179 22.58 18.25 0.14
C ARG A 179 21.50 17.22 -0.11
N VAL A 180 21.18 16.41 0.89
CA VAL A 180 20.31 15.24 0.79
C VAL A 180 19.17 15.29 1.82
N ARG A 181 18.02 14.73 1.46
CA ARG A 181 16.90 14.40 2.38
C ARG A 181 16.40 12.99 2.10
N TYR A 182 15.72 12.39 3.08
CA TYR A 182 15.04 11.11 2.89
C TYR A 182 13.52 11.26 2.94
N LEU A 183 12.82 10.28 2.35
CA LEU A 183 11.37 10.18 2.31
C LEU A 183 10.91 8.74 2.55
N HIS A 184 10.10 8.52 3.57
CA HIS A 184 9.47 7.22 3.85
C HIS A 184 8.02 7.36 4.32
N SER A 185 7.36 6.23 4.59
CA SER A 185 5.92 6.17 4.90
C SER A 185 5.49 6.92 6.16
N ASP A 186 6.41 7.14 7.12
CA ASP A 186 6.08 7.76 8.41
C ASP A 186 6.14 9.30 8.35
N ILE A 187 6.58 9.86 7.24
CA ILE A 187 6.60 11.30 7.02
C ILE A 187 5.18 11.78 6.71
N ASP A 188 4.76 12.83 7.42
CA ASP A 188 3.45 13.47 7.25
C ASP A 188 3.23 13.94 5.80
N THR A 189 1.98 13.95 5.36
CA THR A 189 1.60 14.36 4.00
C THR A 189 1.99 15.81 3.70
N VAL A 190 1.88 16.70 4.67
CA VAL A 190 2.27 18.12 4.52
C VAL A 190 3.78 18.21 4.34
N GLU A 191 4.55 17.60 5.24
CA GLU A 191 6.02 17.57 5.16
C GLU A 191 6.51 16.92 3.85
N ARG A 192 5.86 15.84 3.42
CA ARG A 192 6.14 15.21 2.12
C ARG A 192 6.00 16.19 0.95
N SER A 193 4.94 16.98 0.95
CA SER A 193 4.70 17.99 -0.08
C SER A 193 5.78 19.07 -0.07
N GLU A 194 6.23 19.48 1.11
CA GLU A 194 7.33 20.45 1.28
C GLU A 194 8.67 19.88 0.79
N ILE A 195 8.99 18.63 1.14
CA ILE A 195 10.22 17.96 0.66
C ILE A 195 10.25 17.91 -0.87
N LEU A 196 9.16 17.52 -1.51
CA LEU A 196 9.09 17.46 -2.97
C LEU A 196 9.17 18.84 -3.62
N ARG A 197 8.60 19.86 -3.00
CA ARG A 197 8.71 21.25 -3.43
C ARG A 197 10.16 21.74 -3.32
N ASP A 198 10.82 21.48 -2.20
CA ASP A 198 12.19 21.89 -1.94
C ASP A 198 13.17 21.25 -2.90
N LEU A 199 12.98 19.98 -3.25
CA LEU A 199 13.76 19.30 -4.28
C LEU A 199 13.61 20.00 -5.64
N ARG A 200 12.39 20.36 -6.03
CA ARG A 200 12.11 21.07 -7.28
C ARG A 200 12.74 22.46 -7.32
N LEU A 201 12.73 23.16 -6.20
CA LEU A 201 13.32 24.48 -6.05
C LEU A 201 14.86 24.45 -5.93
N GLY A 202 15.47 23.29 -5.73
CA GLY A 202 16.92 23.15 -5.59
C GLY A 202 17.45 23.48 -4.19
N ASN A 203 16.60 23.46 -3.19
CA ASN A 203 17.03 23.64 -1.80
C ASN A 203 17.91 22.47 -1.32
N PHE A 204 17.77 21.32 -1.94
CA PHE A 204 18.68 20.17 -1.83
C PHE A 204 18.73 19.39 -3.16
N ASP A 205 19.66 18.46 -3.31
CA ASP A 205 19.98 17.85 -4.60
C ASP A 205 19.57 16.38 -4.71
N VAL A 206 19.57 15.66 -3.59
CA VAL A 206 19.35 14.22 -3.54
C VAL A 206 18.17 13.89 -2.64
N LEU A 207 17.24 13.11 -3.15
CA LEU A 207 16.14 12.55 -2.35
C LEU A 207 16.30 11.03 -2.28
N VAL A 208 16.47 10.50 -1.06
CA VAL A 208 16.52 9.06 -0.79
C VAL A 208 15.14 8.60 -0.36
N GLY A 209 14.60 7.55 -0.96
CA GLY A 209 13.27 7.00 -0.66
C GLY A 209 13.22 5.49 -0.69
N ILE A 210 12.04 4.96 -0.33
CA ILE A 210 11.73 3.53 -0.35
C ILE A 210 10.68 3.27 -1.42
#